data_66da6b6c361584492a81473cddde81a6
#
_entry.id   66da6b6c361584492a81473cddde81a6
#
_cell.length_a   1.000
_cell.length_b   1.000
_cell.length_c   1.000
_cell.angle_alpha   90.00
_cell.angle_beta   90.00
_cell.angle_gamma   90.00
#
_symmetry.space_group_name_H-M   'P 1'
#
loop_
_entity.id
_entity.type
_entity.pdbx_description
1 polymer ?
#
loop_
_entity_poly.entity_id
_entity_poly.type
_entity_poly.pdbx_seq_one_letter_code
_entity_poly.pdbx_strand_id
1 'polypeptide(L)'
;MVIFKEVLRPPIWVLAFIYFLLLSLVIAIWAAFDNNVALVAFITATIAIIYIAIAMRSTITLDGEELRIDRAHIDIKYLGSATVLDSPAMRLLRTRDADPAAYLAIKFWMPKGIKITVVDPRDPTPYWLITSKRGEEIAALLNKS
;
A
#
# COMPACT_ATOMS: atom_id res chain seq x y z
N MET A 1 20.20 -3.59 11.16
CA MET A 1 20.60 -3.81 9.75
C MET A 1 19.37 -4.25 8.94
N VAL A 2 19.09 -3.58 7.86
CA VAL A 2 17.93 -3.92 7.00
C VAL A 2 18.23 -5.22 6.24
N ILE A 3 17.44 -6.26 6.51
CA ILE A 3 17.54 -7.59 5.89
C ILE A 3 16.70 -7.66 4.62
N PHE A 4 15.55 -6.95 4.60
CA PHE A 4 14.63 -6.92 3.49
C PHE A 4 14.06 -5.51 3.31
N LYS A 5 13.97 -5.09 2.07
CA LYS A 5 13.30 -3.83 1.70
C LYS A 5 12.53 -3.99 0.40
N GLU A 6 11.27 -3.62 0.41
CA GLU A 6 10.42 -3.56 -0.76
C GLU A 6 9.74 -2.20 -0.84
N VAL A 7 9.77 -1.58 -2.02
CA VAL A 7 9.03 -0.34 -2.29
C VAL A 7 7.94 -0.65 -3.30
N LEU A 8 6.70 -0.54 -2.85
CA LEU A 8 5.52 -0.67 -3.69
C LEU A 8 5.20 0.68 -4.33
N ARG A 9 5.16 0.72 -5.65
CA ARG A 9 4.82 1.92 -6.44
C ARG A 9 3.49 1.70 -7.14
N PRO A 10 2.67 2.75 -7.29
CA PRO A 10 1.46 2.66 -8.10
C PRO A 10 1.83 2.34 -9.55
N PRO A 11 1.05 1.50 -10.24
CA PRO A 11 1.29 1.21 -11.64
C PRO A 11 0.99 2.44 -12.52
N ILE A 12 1.68 2.55 -13.64
CA ILE A 12 1.54 3.68 -14.57
C ILE A 12 0.11 3.83 -15.06
N TRP A 13 -0.63 2.74 -15.28
CA TRP A 13 -2.01 2.81 -15.76
C TRP A 13 -2.96 3.51 -14.77
N VAL A 14 -2.75 3.31 -13.45
CA VAL A 14 -3.52 4.01 -12.41
C VAL A 14 -3.24 5.50 -12.45
N LEU A 15 -1.96 5.87 -12.50
CA LEU A 15 -1.55 7.27 -12.58
C LEU A 15 -2.03 7.93 -13.87
N ALA A 16 -1.95 7.24 -14.99
CA ALA A 16 -2.46 7.72 -16.27
C ALA A 16 -3.98 7.94 -16.23
N PHE A 17 -4.73 7.04 -15.63
CA PHE A 17 -6.17 7.18 -15.47
C PHE A 17 -6.54 8.37 -14.59
N ILE A 18 -5.88 8.54 -13.44
CA ILE A 18 -6.10 9.69 -12.55
C ILE A 18 -5.75 11.00 -13.27
N TYR A 19 -4.62 11.03 -13.98
CA TYR A 19 -4.21 12.22 -14.72
C TYR A 19 -5.18 12.54 -15.86
N PHE A 20 -5.70 11.53 -16.55
CA PHE A 20 -6.74 11.71 -17.56
C PHE A 20 -8.00 12.38 -16.97
N LEU A 21 -8.44 11.97 -15.78
CA LEU A 21 -9.57 12.61 -15.09
C LEU A 21 -9.26 14.07 -14.72
N LEU A 22 -8.05 14.33 -14.23
CA LEU A 22 -7.60 15.69 -13.90
C LEU A 22 -7.55 16.60 -15.15
N LEU A 23 -7.04 16.06 -16.28
CA LEU A 23 -7.01 16.80 -17.55
C LEU A 23 -8.41 17.06 -18.08
N SER A 24 -9.35 16.12 -17.92
CA SER A 24 -10.75 16.32 -18.28
C SER A 24 -11.37 17.47 -17.50
N LEU A 25 -11.03 17.59 -16.22
CA LEU A 25 -11.44 18.73 -15.40
C LEU A 25 -10.80 20.05 -15.87
N VAL A 26 -9.53 20.02 -16.26
CA VAL A 26 -8.84 21.21 -16.83
C VAL A 26 -9.52 21.69 -18.11
N ILE A 27 -9.92 20.76 -18.99
CA ILE A 27 -10.66 21.09 -20.22
C ILE A 27 -12.02 21.71 -19.89
N ALA A 28 -12.72 21.19 -18.89
CA ALA A 28 -14.00 21.77 -18.46
C ALA A 28 -13.82 23.19 -17.90
N ILE A 29 -12.76 23.43 -17.14
CA ILE A 29 -12.41 24.76 -16.63
C ILE A 29 -12.07 25.70 -17.79
N TRP A 30 -11.31 25.24 -18.77
CA TRP A 30 -10.94 26.02 -19.95
C TRP A 30 -12.17 26.43 -20.78
N ALA A 31 -13.15 25.54 -20.90
CA ALA A 31 -14.39 25.86 -21.59
C ALA A 31 -15.25 26.91 -20.87
N ALA A 32 -15.09 27.04 -19.55
CA ALA A 32 -15.89 27.95 -18.72
C ALA A 32 -15.19 29.30 -18.42
N PHE A 33 -13.86 29.33 -18.48
CA PHE A 33 -13.03 30.47 -18.06
C PHE A 33 -12.00 30.82 -19.13
N ASP A 34 -11.13 31.78 -18.82
CA ASP A 34 -10.07 32.22 -19.73
C ASP A 34 -8.83 31.30 -19.72
N ASN A 35 -7.90 31.56 -20.63
CA ASN A 35 -6.67 30.79 -20.79
C ASN A 35 -5.77 30.83 -19.55
N ASN A 36 -5.76 31.93 -18.79
CA ASN A 36 -4.91 32.02 -17.62
C ASN A 36 -5.39 31.10 -16.49
N VAL A 37 -6.70 31.06 -16.29
CA VAL A 37 -7.32 30.14 -15.31
C VAL A 37 -7.09 28.68 -15.72
N ALA A 38 -7.24 28.36 -17.01
CA ALA A 38 -6.97 27.03 -17.53
C ALA A 38 -5.49 26.63 -17.34
N LEU A 39 -4.55 27.54 -17.56
CA LEU A 39 -3.13 27.28 -17.35
C LEU A 39 -2.82 26.99 -15.88
N VAL A 40 -3.36 27.78 -14.96
CA VAL A 40 -3.20 27.53 -13.51
C VAL A 40 -3.79 26.18 -13.13
N ALA A 41 -4.97 25.84 -13.64
CA ALA A 41 -5.60 24.53 -13.41
C ALA A 41 -4.74 23.37 -13.93
N PHE A 42 -4.15 23.51 -15.12
CA PHE A 42 -3.24 22.51 -15.69
C PHE A 42 -1.97 22.31 -14.85
N ILE A 43 -1.34 23.37 -14.42
CA ILE A 43 -0.15 23.32 -13.56
C ILE A 43 -0.51 22.64 -12.22
N THR A 44 -1.64 23.03 -11.63
CA THR A 44 -2.13 22.44 -10.37
C THR A 44 -2.41 20.93 -10.54
N ALA A 45 -3.06 20.51 -11.63
CA ALA A 45 -3.32 19.11 -11.93
C ALA A 45 -2.02 18.31 -12.09
N THR A 46 -1.02 18.89 -12.75
CA THR A 46 0.29 18.24 -12.92
C THR A 46 1.03 18.09 -11.59
N ILE A 47 1.02 19.10 -10.74
CA ILE A 47 1.59 19.01 -9.40
C ILE A 47 0.83 17.98 -8.56
N ALA A 48 -0.49 17.96 -8.65
CA ALA A 48 -1.34 17.02 -7.92
C ALA A 48 -1.04 15.56 -8.29
N ILE A 49 -0.86 15.23 -9.58
CA ILE A 49 -0.53 13.86 -9.98
C ILE A 49 0.85 13.42 -9.50
N ILE A 50 1.82 14.31 -9.49
CA ILE A 50 3.16 14.04 -8.95
C ILE A 50 3.07 13.77 -7.44
N TYR A 51 2.33 14.59 -6.71
CA TYR A 51 2.08 14.38 -5.28
C TYR A 51 1.39 13.05 -5.01
N ILE A 52 0.34 12.72 -5.76
CA ILE A 52 -0.38 11.45 -5.65
C ILE A 52 0.56 10.26 -5.91
N ALA A 53 1.39 10.35 -6.95
CA ALA A 53 2.35 9.30 -7.29
C ALA A 53 3.35 9.02 -6.14
N ILE A 54 3.77 10.07 -5.44
CA ILE A 54 4.66 9.94 -4.27
C ILE A 54 3.89 9.41 -3.06
N ALA A 55 2.71 9.96 -2.78
CA ALA A 55 1.88 9.58 -1.62
C ALA A 55 1.37 8.13 -1.69
N MET A 56 1.17 7.60 -2.88
CA MET A 56 0.74 6.20 -3.08
C MET A 56 1.85 5.17 -2.92
N ARG A 57 3.11 5.58 -2.79
CA ARG A 57 4.21 4.65 -2.51
C ARG A 57 4.07 4.07 -1.11
N SER A 58 4.47 2.82 -0.95
CA SER A 58 4.53 2.15 0.35
C SER A 58 5.87 1.43 0.46
N THR A 59 6.48 1.50 1.63
CA THR A 59 7.75 0.85 1.89
C THR A 59 7.58 -0.19 2.98
N ILE A 60 7.98 -1.43 2.69
CA ILE A 60 8.07 -2.54 3.64
C ILE A 60 9.53 -2.73 3.95
N THR A 61 9.91 -2.69 5.21
CA THR A 61 11.28 -2.89 5.68
C THR A 61 11.27 -3.91 6.81
N LEU A 62 12.12 -4.90 6.71
CA LEU A 62 12.39 -5.86 7.77
C LEU A 62 13.86 -5.73 8.14
N ASP A 63 14.12 -5.44 9.39
CA ASP A 63 15.45 -5.56 9.97
C ASP A 63 15.52 -6.72 10.98
N GLY A 64 16.59 -6.86 11.72
CA GLY A 64 16.73 -7.95 12.68
C GLY A 64 15.84 -7.85 13.92
N GLU A 65 15.14 -6.75 14.12
CA GLU A 65 14.39 -6.44 15.34
C GLU A 65 12.93 -6.10 15.09
N GLU A 66 12.63 -5.43 13.98
CA GLU A 66 11.26 -4.95 13.67
C GLU A 66 10.84 -5.11 12.21
N LEU A 67 9.56 -5.31 12.02
CA LEU A 67 8.88 -5.15 10.73
C LEU A 67 8.24 -3.76 10.67
N ARG A 68 8.59 -3.00 9.65
CA ARG A 68 8.08 -1.64 9.43
C ARG A 68 7.38 -1.54 8.09
N ILE A 69 6.19 -0.96 8.12
CA ILE A 69 5.38 -0.69 6.92
C ILE A 69 4.93 0.76 6.98
N ASP A 70 5.51 1.60 6.14
CA ASP A 70 5.28 3.04 6.14
C ASP A 70 5.55 3.65 7.53
N ARG A 71 4.50 4.01 8.25
CA ARG A 71 4.59 4.56 9.62
C ARG A 71 4.35 3.53 10.71
N ALA A 72 3.79 2.39 10.37
CA ALA A 72 3.53 1.32 11.32
C ALA A 72 4.76 0.45 11.50
N HIS A 73 5.01 0.01 12.72
CA HIS A 73 6.11 -0.88 13.06
C HIS A 73 5.70 -1.83 14.18
N ILE A 74 6.29 -3.02 14.18
CA ILE A 74 6.10 -4.03 15.20
C ILE A 74 7.38 -4.84 15.38
N ASP A 75 7.77 -5.12 16.63
CA ASP A 75 8.91 -5.97 16.93
C ASP A 75 8.66 -7.41 16.45
N ILE A 76 9.68 -8.04 15.88
CA ILE A 76 9.59 -9.41 15.35
C ILE A 76 9.16 -10.40 16.43
N LYS A 77 9.54 -10.19 17.69
CA LYS A 77 9.16 -11.05 18.82
C LYS A 77 7.63 -11.15 19.04
N TYR A 78 6.87 -10.17 18.55
CA TYR A 78 5.41 -10.16 18.63
C TYR A 78 4.73 -10.66 17.36
N LEU A 79 5.50 -11.06 16.36
CA LEU A 79 4.99 -11.67 15.15
C LEU A 79 4.89 -13.19 15.31
N GLY A 80 3.77 -13.74 14.90
CA GLY A 80 3.58 -15.18 14.84
C GLY A 80 3.88 -15.73 13.43
N SER A 81 3.03 -16.62 12.94
CA SER A 81 3.21 -17.21 11.63
C SER A 81 2.94 -16.21 10.49
N ALA A 82 3.74 -16.32 9.45
CA ALA A 82 3.56 -15.58 8.21
C ALA A 82 3.08 -16.54 7.11
N THR A 83 1.92 -16.22 6.51
CA THR A 83 1.29 -17.04 5.47
C THR A 83 1.17 -16.22 4.19
N VAL A 84 1.72 -16.74 3.10
CA VAL A 84 1.59 -16.13 1.77
C VAL A 84 0.17 -16.37 1.25
N LEU A 85 -0.42 -15.31 0.69
CA LEU A 85 -1.78 -15.34 0.17
C LEU A 85 -1.77 -15.05 -1.34
N ASP A 86 -2.43 -15.92 -2.09
CA ASP A 86 -2.73 -15.67 -3.50
C ASP A 86 -3.91 -14.69 -3.66
N SER A 87 -4.23 -14.37 -4.91
CA SER A 87 -5.31 -13.43 -5.22
C SER A 87 -6.69 -13.84 -4.67
N PRO A 88 -7.14 -15.11 -4.78
CA PRO A 88 -8.41 -15.54 -4.18
C PRO A 88 -8.42 -15.44 -2.66
N ALA A 89 -7.37 -15.88 -1.98
CA ALA A 89 -7.25 -15.82 -0.52
C ALA A 89 -7.23 -14.38 0.00
N MET A 90 -6.51 -13.47 -0.67
CA MET A 90 -6.52 -12.05 -0.36
C MET A 90 -7.90 -11.43 -0.51
N ARG A 91 -8.65 -11.80 -1.55
CA ARG A 91 -10.01 -11.32 -1.76
C ARG A 91 -10.93 -11.75 -0.62
N LEU A 92 -10.87 -13.01 -0.20
CA LEU A 92 -11.69 -13.52 0.92
C LEU A 92 -11.41 -12.78 2.22
N LEU A 93 -10.16 -12.55 2.56
CA LEU A 93 -9.77 -11.80 3.77
C LEU A 93 -10.11 -10.32 3.72
N ARG A 94 -10.28 -9.74 2.53
CA ARG A 94 -10.74 -8.36 2.36
C ARG A 94 -12.26 -8.20 2.45
N THR A 95 -12.99 -9.28 2.23
CA THR A 95 -14.46 -9.26 2.10
C THR A 95 -15.12 -10.13 3.15
N ARG A 96 -15.40 -11.39 2.79
CA ARG A 96 -16.21 -12.31 3.62
C ARG A 96 -15.56 -12.63 4.97
N ASP A 97 -14.25 -12.84 4.99
CA ASP A 97 -13.50 -13.24 6.17
C ASP A 97 -12.74 -12.06 6.81
N ALA A 98 -13.15 -10.84 6.48
CA ALA A 98 -12.53 -9.62 7.01
C ALA A 98 -12.71 -9.51 8.53
N ASP A 99 -11.61 -9.27 9.24
CA ASP A 99 -11.63 -8.97 10.67
C ASP A 99 -11.46 -7.45 10.88
N PRO A 100 -12.43 -6.78 11.49
CA PRO A 100 -12.35 -5.34 11.73
C PRO A 100 -11.19 -4.91 12.62
N ALA A 101 -10.65 -5.81 13.44
CA ALA A 101 -9.53 -5.55 14.33
C ALA A 101 -8.17 -5.74 13.65
N ALA A 102 -8.13 -6.34 12.46
CA ALA A 102 -6.89 -6.57 11.71
C ALA A 102 -6.29 -5.27 11.18
N TYR A 103 -4.95 -5.20 11.16
CA TYR A 103 -4.25 -4.10 10.50
C TYR A 103 -4.13 -4.38 9.00
N LEU A 104 -4.59 -3.45 8.18
CA LEU A 104 -4.63 -3.59 6.73
C LEU A 104 -3.67 -2.61 6.08
N ALA A 105 -2.58 -3.13 5.51
CA ALA A 105 -1.65 -2.39 4.66
C ALA A 105 -1.81 -2.86 3.21
N ILE A 106 -2.98 -2.59 2.63
CA ILE A 106 -3.41 -3.11 1.34
C ILE A 106 -3.32 -2.02 0.27
N LYS A 107 -2.74 -2.38 -0.87
CA LYS A 107 -2.79 -1.58 -2.10
C LYS A 107 -3.72 -2.24 -3.10
N PHE A 108 -4.72 -1.51 -3.60
CA PHE A 108 -5.80 -2.06 -4.44
C PHE A 108 -5.29 -2.64 -5.77
N TRP A 109 -4.15 -2.15 -6.27
CA TRP A 109 -3.54 -2.64 -7.52
C TRP A 109 -2.69 -3.90 -7.33
N MET A 110 -2.53 -4.36 -6.09
CA MET A 110 -1.73 -5.53 -5.77
C MET A 110 -2.64 -6.69 -5.34
N PRO A 111 -2.72 -7.77 -6.13
CA PRO A 111 -3.64 -8.87 -5.83
C PRO A 111 -3.12 -9.85 -4.80
N LYS A 112 -1.80 -9.91 -4.60
CA LYS A 112 -1.14 -10.87 -3.71
C LYS A 112 -0.65 -10.19 -2.44
N GLY A 113 -0.48 -10.98 -1.39
CA GLY A 113 0.03 -10.47 -0.14
C GLY A 113 0.41 -11.55 0.86
N ILE A 114 0.53 -11.12 2.10
CA ILE A 114 0.94 -11.95 3.22
C ILE A 114 0.08 -11.60 4.45
N LYS A 115 -0.30 -12.63 5.19
CA LYS A 115 -0.94 -12.51 6.50
C LYS A 115 0.08 -12.85 7.56
N ILE A 116 0.30 -11.96 8.51
CA ILE A 116 1.22 -12.14 9.63
C ILE A 116 0.42 -12.03 10.91
N THR A 117 0.38 -13.11 11.69
CA THR A 117 -0.33 -13.12 12.97
C THR A 117 0.43 -12.29 14.02
N VAL A 118 -0.30 -11.60 14.89
CA VAL A 118 0.26 -10.84 16.01
C VAL A 118 0.01 -11.62 17.30
N VAL A 119 1.05 -11.76 18.10
CA VAL A 119 1.04 -12.51 19.36
C VAL A 119 1.34 -11.63 20.59
N ASP A 120 1.26 -10.29 20.45
CA ASP A 120 1.42 -9.36 21.56
C ASP A 120 0.13 -9.35 22.42
N PRO A 121 0.19 -9.77 23.70
CA PRO A 121 -0.98 -9.78 24.58
C PRO A 121 -1.53 -8.37 24.89
N ARG A 122 -0.77 -7.32 24.61
CA ARG A 122 -1.18 -5.92 24.82
C ARG A 122 -1.85 -5.30 23.59
N ASP A 123 -1.73 -5.93 22.43
CA ASP A 123 -2.27 -5.45 21.17
C ASP A 123 -3.48 -6.32 20.78
N PRO A 124 -4.69 -5.73 20.65
CA PRO A 124 -5.88 -6.48 20.23
C PRO A 124 -5.88 -6.84 18.75
N THR A 125 -4.90 -6.39 17.97
CA THR A 125 -4.78 -6.68 16.55
C THR A 125 -4.47 -8.17 16.32
N PRO A 126 -5.35 -8.95 15.64
CA PRO A 126 -5.14 -10.39 15.47
C PRO A 126 -4.06 -10.70 14.42
N TYR A 127 -3.98 -9.91 13.37
CA TYR A 127 -3.00 -10.08 12.28
C TYR A 127 -2.81 -8.81 11.47
N TRP A 128 -1.69 -8.76 10.75
CA TRP A 128 -1.42 -7.79 9.71
C TRP A 128 -1.65 -8.42 8.34
N LEU A 129 -2.43 -7.76 7.50
CA LEU A 129 -2.66 -8.15 6.11
C LEU A 129 -1.96 -7.14 5.20
N ILE A 130 -0.94 -7.58 4.48
CA ILE A 130 -0.02 -6.73 3.75
C ILE A 130 0.01 -7.17 2.29
N THR A 131 -0.12 -6.23 1.36
CA THR A 131 0.15 -6.52 -0.05
C THR A 131 1.65 -6.48 -0.32
N SER A 132 2.17 -7.48 -1.01
CA SER A 132 3.59 -7.61 -1.35
C SER A 132 3.77 -8.42 -2.63
N LYS A 133 4.77 -8.05 -3.44
CA LYS A 133 5.23 -8.86 -4.58
C LYS A 133 6.16 -9.98 -4.14
N ARG A 134 6.82 -9.79 -3.00
CA ARG A 134 7.86 -10.68 -2.46
C ARG A 134 7.43 -11.29 -1.12
N GLY A 135 6.14 -11.61 -0.99
CA GLY A 135 5.58 -12.16 0.24
C GLY A 135 6.22 -13.46 0.68
N GLU A 136 6.64 -14.33 -0.26
CA GLU A 136 7.34 -15.58 0.03
C GLU A 136 8.69 -15.34 0.74
N GLU A 137 9.42 -14.30 0.33
CA GLU A 137 10.70 -13.93 0.95
C GLU A 137 10.50 -13.40 2.37
N ILE A 138 9.48 -12.55 2.58
CA ILE A 138 9.13 -12.07 3.92
C ILE A 138 8.73 -13.25 4.82
N ALA A 139 7.88 -14.14 4.33
CA ALA A 139 7.43 -15.32 5.05
C ALA A 139 8.60 -16.23 5.42
N ALA A 140 9.53 -16.45 4.50
CA ALA A 140 10.72 -17.26 4.75
C ALA A 140 11.64 -16.66 5.82
N LEU A 141 11.77 -15.33 5.84
CA LEU A 141 12.57 -14.63 6.85
C LEU A 141 11.92 -14.68 8.24
N LEU A 142 10.61 -14.44 8.32
CA LEU A 142 9.87 -14.43 9.58
C LEU A 142 9.69 -15.84 10.17
N ASN A 143 9.46 -16.86 9.36
CA ASN A 143 9.27 -18.23 9.84
C ASN A 143 10.58 -18.94 10.23
N LYS A 144 11.73 -18.33 9.92
CA LYS A 144 13.08 -18.81 10.36
C LYS A 144 13.53 -18.17 11.66
N SER A 145 12.90 -17.08 12.07
CA SER A 145 13.17 -16.38 13.33
C SER A 145 12.38 -16.99 14.46
#